data_aeaa3058ee45b2c31b366c38dbdfc323
#
_entry.id   aeaa3058ee45b2c31b366c38dbdfc323
#
_cell.length_a   1.000
_cell.length_b   1.000
_cell.length_c   1.000
_cell.angle_alpha   90.00
_cell.angle_beta   90.00
_cell.angle_gamma   90.00
#
_symmetry.space_group_name_H-M   'P 1'
#
loop_
_entity.id
_entity.type
_entity.pdbx_description
1 polymer ?
#
loop_
_entity_poly.entity_id
_entity_poly.type
_entity_poly.pdbx_seq_one_letter_code
_entity_poly.pdbx_strand_id
1 'polypeptide(L)'
;MARKSLISLLHILILLILSNLSISLKQEYIKLEFREKNHFYTIPITVGSENHPFEVQVDTTTSETWLPSINTTFKVEKYDPKESSTCEVLNKEFEIDDEDGNVKGKPVYDSVTVGPYDLDKFGFVLVEGYEQEFKDFPDGKLGLGYRHEHGVDFNWLGSLKAKGYIDKEIFTILPDEDKLYIGGIPPELQGDTFTSCDLVETNDLDDVFRAGWVCELTHIFFGVDTKEKSLEMALQVDARVIFDSAYDYISMPKRHLKDFNTKFMQEFFNDSCIEIKDDDEIYFICDDDEKIKQGSIAFLMGGYGYVIPWNKLFRQIEEDKYEMLIRFHKENDDIFSFGYPFTSQFVIVYNAEDKKLEFFGGEKIDLKKDWDEYMAGESPVQKKEKIKKLLTYGGIFGGVLLLIIICLVIRSNRMKPRERNNLVPNEEQIPQ
;
A
#
# COMPACT_ATOMS: atom_id res chain seq x y z
N MET A 1 47.21 -36.29 24.98
CA MET A 1 45.89 -36.26 24.28
C MET A 1 45.11 -34.94 24.50
N ALA A 2 45.01 -34.38 25.70
CA ALA A 2 44.22 -33.16 26.01
C ALA A 2 44.57 -31.90 25.18
N ARG A 3 45.86 -31.69 24.84
CA ARG A 3 46.29 -30.47 24.10
C ARG A 3 45.84 -30.45 22.63
N LYS A 4 45.72 -31.62 21.98
CA LYS A 4 45.22 -31.72 20.61
C LYS A 4 43.69 -31.49 20.54
N SER A 5 42.97 -31.94 21.57
CA SER A 5 41.51 -31.73 21.68
C SER A 5 41.14 -30.24 21.93
N LEU A 6 41.94 -29.53 22.72
CA LEU A 6 41.74 -28.11 22.99
C LEU A 6 41.95 -27.24 21.76
N ILE A 7 42.96 -27.53 20.95
CA ILE A 7 43.25 -26.83 19.69
C ILE A 7 42.14 -27.07 18.67
N SER A 8 41.61 -28.29 18.59
CA SER A 8 40.47 -28.60 17.70
C SER A 8 39.19 -27.87 18.12
N LEU A 9 38.92 -27.79 19.42
CA LEU A 9 37.75 -27.03 19.96
C LEU A 9 37.88 -25.52 19.69
N LEU A 10 39.06 -24.96 19.83
CA LEU A 10 39.35 -23.56 19.53
C LEU A 10 39.18 -23.25 18.04
N HIS A 11 39.60 -24.14 17.14
CA HIS A 11 39.35 -23.98 15.70
C HIS A 11 37.88 -24.03 15.34
N ILE A 12 37.11 -24.94 15.94
CA ILE A 12 35.65 -25.01 15.74
C ILE A 12 34.97 -23.73 16.25
N LEU A 13 35.38 -23.23 17.43
CA LEU A 13 34.82 -22.00 17.99
C LEU A 13 35.17 -20.77 17.13
N ILE A 14 36.41 -20.70 16.62
CA ILE A 14 36.82 -19.63 15.70
C ILE A 14 36.06 -19.72 14.37
N LEU A 15 35.85 -20.92 13.82
CA LEU A 15 35.05 -21.12 12.62
C LEU A 15 33.57 -20.74 12.86
N LEU A 16 33.01 -21.07 14.02
CA LEU A 16 31.66 -20.66 14.40
C LEU A 16 31.53 -19.14 14.61
N ILE A 17 32.55 -18.49 15.20
CA ILE A 17 32.60 -17.04 15.35
C ILE A 17 32.80 -16.37 13.99
N LEU A 18 33.66 -16.90 13.13
CA LEU A 18 33.87 -16.39 11.78
C LEU A 18 32.64 -16.61 10.87
N SER A 19 31.96 -17.75 11.02
CA SER A 19 30.66 -17.95 10.29
C SER A 19 29.57 -17.03 10.76
N ASN A 20 29.51 -16.69 12.05
CA ASN A 20 28.58 -15.69 12.56
C ASN A 20 28.98 -14.23 12.24
N LEU A 21 30.28 -13.97 12.03
CA LEU A 21 30.78 -12.67 11.59
C LEU A 21 30.66 -12.44 10.06
N SER A 22 30.57 -13.50 9.27
CA SER A 22 30.51 -13.39 7.81
C SER A 22 29.08 -13.26 7.26
N ILE A 23 28.05 -13.37 8.09
CA ILE A 23 26.66 -13.13 7.71
C ILE A 23 26.18 -11.83 8.40
N SER A 24 26.94 -10.77 8.25
CA SER A 24 26.33 -9.44 8.31
C SER A 24 25.69 -9.22 6.95
N LEU A 25 24.42 -9.60 6.85
CA LEU A 25 23.59 -9.21 5.73
C LEU A 25 23.73 -7.71 5.55
N LYS A 26 24.01 -7.29 4.33
CA LYS A 26 24.16 -5.88 4.02
C LYS A 26 22.77 -5.22 4.04
N GLN A 27 22.27 -4.94 5.23
CA GLN A 27 21.12 -4.04 5.39
C GLN A 27 21.66 -2.61 5.33
N GLU A 28 21.50 -1.98 4.20
CA GLU A 28 22.05 -0.65 3.95
C GLU A 28 20.95 0.29 3.45
N TYR A 29 21.15 1.58 3.76
CA TYR A 29 20.33 2.64 3.18
C TYR A 29 20.79 2.94 1.77
N ILE A 30 19.83 3.12 0.89
CA ILE A 30 20.06 3.66 -0.43
C ILE A 30 19.49 5.07 -0.45
N LYS A 31 20.29 6.03 -0.91
CA LYS A 31 19.82 7.40 -1.07
C LYS A 31 18.83 7.46 -2.23
N LEU A 32 17.69 8.08 -1.98
CA LEU A 32 16.72 8.46 -2.99
C LEU A 32 16.96 9.91 -3.42
N GLU A 33 16.51 10.27 -4.59
CA GLU A 33 16.42 11.65 -5.03
C GLU A 33 14.94 12.03 -5.21
N PHE A 34 14.47 12.98 -4.42
CA PHE A 34 13.10 13.44 -4.50
C PHE A 34 12.93 14.44 -5.64
N ARG A 35 11.95 14.21 -6.52
CA ARG A 35 11.59 15.06 -7.64
C ARG A 35 10.44 15.99 -7.26
N GLU A 36 10.75 17.20 -6.77
CA GLU A 36 9.75 18.15 -6.26
C GLU A 36 8.64 18.50 -7.26
N LYS A 37 8.93 18.48 -8.56
CA LYS A 37 7.96 18.85 -9.60
C LYS A 37 6.84 17.83 -9.71
N ASN A 38 7.15 16.55 -9.55
CA ASN A 38 6.26 15.42 -9.81
C ASN A 38 6.06 14.54 -8.56
N HIS A 39 6.60 14.96 -7.41
CA HIS A 39 6.45 14.32 -6.09
C HIS A 39 6.72 12.81 -6.06
N PHE A 40 7.72 12.33 -6.76
CA PHE A 40 8.16 10.95 -6.71
C PHE A 40 9.64 10.81 -6.37
N TYR A 41 10.05 9.62 -6.00
CA TYR A 41 11.44 9.29 -5.73
C TYR A 41 12.09 8.64 -6.93
N THR A 42 13.35 9.02 -7.21
CA THR A 42 14.23 8.32 -8.15
C THR A 42 15.42 7.73 -7.42
N ILE A 43 16.01 6.71 -8.05
CA ILE A 43 17.19 6.01 -7.56
C ILE A 43 18.17 5.80 -8.72
N PRO A 44 19.46 6.09 -8.52
CA PRO A 44 20.47 5.80 -9.53
C PRO A 44 20.75 4.29 -9.57
N ILE A 45 20.76 3.74 -10.77
CA ILE A 45 21.16 2.37 -11.06
C ILE A 45 22.22 2.35 -12.15
N THR A 46 22.99 1.26 -12.24
CA THR A 46 23.84 1.00 -13.40
C THR A 46 23.51 -0.35 -14.01
N VAL A 47 23.57 -0.44 -15.33
CA VAL A 47 23.13 -1.62 -16.09
C VAL A 47 24.18 -2.02 -17.11
N GLY A 48 24.36 -3.33 -17.24
CA GLY A 48 25.23 -3.94 -18.24
C GLY A 48 26.72 -3.95 -17.89
N SER A 49 27.51 -4.62 -18.71
CA SER A 49 28.97 -4.78 -18.52
C SER A 49 29.75 -3.46 -18.47
N GLU A 50 29.22 -2.41 -19.07
CA GLU A 50 29.83 -1.07 -19.10
C GLU A 50 29.33 -0.16 -17.97
N ASN A 51 28.47 -0.65 -17.08
CA ASN A 51 27.86 0.12 -15.97
C ASN A 51 27.15 1.39 -16.44
N HIS A 52 26.34 1.28 -17.48
CA HIS A 52 25.60 2.42 -18.02
C HIS A 52 24.64 3.00 -16.97
N PRO A 53 24.70 4.28 -16.62
CA PRO A 53 23.91 4.86 -15.55
C PRO A 53 22.50 5.21 -16.02
N PHE A 54 21.51 4.95 -15.16
CA PHE A 54 20.13 5.37 -15.32
C PHE A 54 19.61 5.95 -14.00
N GLU A 55 18.67 6.87 -14.10
CA GLU A 55 17.94 7.38 -12.97
C GLU A 55 16.49 6.93 -13.09
N VAL A 56 16.11 5.91 -12.32
CA VAL A 56 14.79 5.27 -12.42
C VAL A 56 13.86 5.67 -11.28
N GLN A 57 12.57 5.72 -11.55
CA GLN A 57 11.53 5.94 -10.56
C GLN A 57 11.37 4.73 -9.65
N VAL A 58 11.18 4.97 -8.36
CA VAL A 58 10.81 3.92 -7.40
C VAL A 58 9.30 3.73 -7.46
N ASP A 59 8.85 2.54 -7.86
CA ASP A 59 7.45 2.23 -8.07
C ASP A 59 7.00 1.05 -7.21
N THR A 60 6.03 1.27 -6.33
CA THR A 60 5.48 0.26 -5.43
C THR A 60 4.23 -0.44 -5.98
N THR A 61 3.76 -0.06 -7.15
CA THR A 61 2.56 -0.64 -7.79
C THR A 61 2.91 -1.75 -8.77
N THR A 62 4.07 -1.65 -9.44
CA THR A 62 4.56 -2.70 -10.36
C THR A 62 5.68 -3.53 -9.73
N SER A 63 5.74 -4.81 -10.06
CA SER A 63 6.81 -5.71 -9.62
C SER A 63 8.01 -5.72 -10.59
N GLU A 64 7.78 -5.34 -11.83
CA GLU A 64 8.76 -5.38 -12.90
C GLU A 64 9.54 -4.07 -12.99
N THR A 65 10.85 -4.22 -13.17
CA THR A 65 11.71 -3.10 -13.57
C THR A 65 11.68 -2.96 -15.08
N TRP A 66 11.65 -1.73 -15.59
CA TRP A 66 11.75 -1.50 -17.02
C TRP A 66 12.61 -0.30 -17.38
N LEU A 67 13.24 -0.37 -18.56
CA LEU A 67 14.08 0.67 -19.13
C LEU A 67 13.70 0.95 -20.59
N PRO A 68 13.82 2.18 -21.07
CA PRO A 68 13.56 2.50 -22.47
C PRO A 68 14.63 1.92 -23.39
N SER A 69 14.21 1.30 -24.47
CA SER A 69 15.07 0.85 -25.55
C SER A 69 15.62 2.03 -26.36
N ILE A 70 16.82 1.87 -26.91
CA ILE A 70 17.40 2.80 -27.90
C ILE A 70 16.43 3.07 -29.07
N ASN A 71 15.51 2.17 -29.34
CA ASN A 71 14.54 2.30 -30.43
C ASN A 71 13.32 3.16 -30.11
N THR A 72 13.10 3.55 -28.85
CA THR A 72 11.96 4.39 -28.46
C THR A 72 12.16 5.85 -28.85
N THR A 73 11.03 6.58 -28.89
CA THR A 73 11.03 8.04 -29.16
C THR A 73 11.22 8.88 -27.88
N PHE A 74 11.35 8.25 -26.72
CA PHE A 74 11.49 8.96 -25.44
C PHE A 74 12.73 9.86 -25.42
N LYS A 75 12.61 10.97 -24.72
CA LYS A 75 13.70 11.95 -24.54
C LYS A 75 14.40 11.75 -23.18
N VAL A 76 14.73 10.52 -22.87
CA VAL A 76 15.40 10.08 -21.64
C VAL A 76 16.60 9.24 -22.00
N GLU A 77 17.40 8.83 -21.02
CA GLU A 77 18.49 7.88 -21.24
C GLU A 77 17.92 6.52 -21.70
N LYS A 78 18.62 5.84 -22.58
CA LYS A 78 18.13 4.65 -23.26
C LYS A 78 19.14 3.54 -23.22
N TYR A 79 18.67 2.33 -23.00
CA TYR A 79 19.50 1.15 -22.98
C TYR A 79 19.65 0.54 -24.39
N ASP A 80 20.92 0.33 -24.81
CA ASP A 80 21.27 -0.47 -26.00
C ASP A 80 21.85 -1.82 -25.59
N PRO A 81 21.13 -2.94 -25.77
CA PRO A 81 21.60 -4.26 -25.40
C PRO A 81 22.87 -4.71 -26.16
N LYS A 82 23.23 -4.02 -27.24
CA LYS A 82 24.45 -4.33 -28.01
C LYS A 82 25.72 -3.78 -27.36
N GLU A 83 25.60 -2.82 -26.47
CA GLU A 83 26.72 -2.24 -25.74
C GLU A 83 27.11 -3.05 -24.51
N SER A 84 26.29 -4.03 -24.10
CA SER A 84 26.61 -4.92 -22.99
C SER A 84 26.97 -6.33 -23.45
N SER A 85 28.12 -6.81 -23.02
CA SER A 85 28.59 -8.19 -23.31
C SER A 85 27.91 -9.26 -22.45
N THR A 86 27.20 -8.85 -21.38
CA THR A 86 26.45 -9.71 -20.45
C THR A 86 24.95 -9.76 -20.75
N CYS A 87 24.49 -8.95 -21.71
CA CYS A 87 23.08 -8.84 -22.04
C CYS A 87 22.53 -10.07 -22.78
N GLU A 88 21.41 -10.59 -22.30
CA GLU A 88 20.66 -11.68 -22.92
C GLU A 88 19.23 -11.18 -23.22
N VAL A 89 18.92 -10.87 -24.48
CA VAL A 89 17.58 -10.47 -24.93
C VAL A 89 16.76 -11.71 -25.21
N LEU A 90 15.61 -11.86 -24.55
CA LEU A 90 14.71 -12.97 -24.79
C LEU A 90 13.81 -12.66 -25.99
N ASN A 91 13.63 -13.65 -26.88
CA ASN A 91 12.77 -13.52 -28.04
C ASN A 91 11.30 -13.80 -27.70
N LYS A 92 10.74 -12.97 -26.80
CA LYS A 92 9.36 -13.02 -26.36
C LYS A 92 8.86 -11.59 -26.25
N GLU A 93 7.64 -11.33 -26.65
CA GLU A 93 6.99 -10.06 -26.36
C GLU A 93 6.54 -10.06 -24.89
N PHE A 94 6.63 -8.91 -24.28
CA PHE A 94 6.27 -8.67 -22.91
C PHE A 94 5.38 -7.41 -22.86
N GLU A 95 4.33 -7.50 -22.08
CA GLU A 95 3.38 -6.43 -21.88
C GLU A 95 3.18 -6.26 -20.39
N ILE A 96 3.32 -5.04 -19.90
CA ILE A 96 3.07 -4.65 -18.52
C ILE A 96 1.93 -3.65 -18.57
N ASP A 97 0.88 -3.92 -17.85
CA ASP A 97 -0.15 -2.93 -17.58
C ASP A 97 0.35 -2.01 -16.47
N ASP A 98 0.62 -0.78 -16.83
CA ASP A 98 1.10 0.28 -15.94
C ASP A 98 -0.04 1.30 -15.76
N GLU A 99 -0.13 1.96 -14.61
CA GLU A 99 -1.17 2.98 -14.36
C GLU A 99 -1.13 4.13 -15.38
N ASP A 100 0.06 4.43 -15.90
CA ASP A 100 0.27 5.44 -16.92
C ASP A 100 0.00 4.93 -18.36
N GLY A 101 -0.35 3.66 -18.52
CA GLY A 101 -0.66 3.03 -19.82
C GLY A 101 0.12 1.74 -20.05
N ASN A 102 -0.19 1.08 -21.14
CA ASN A 102 0.38 -0.23 -21.47
C ASN A 102 1.82 -0.11 -21.97
N VAL A 103 2.74 -0.82 -21.35
CA VAL A 103 4.16 -0.89 -21.66
C VAL A 103 4.44 -2.15 -22.48
N LYS A 104 4.96 -2.01 -23.69
CA LYS A 104 5.32 -3.14 -24.58
C LYS A 104 6.82 -3.19 -24.80
N GLY A 105 7.37 -4.39 -24.67
CA GLY A 105 8.81 -4.55 -24.82
C GLY A 105 9.27 -5.99 -24.84
N LYS A 106 10.56 -6.19 -24.58
CA LYS A 106 11.17 -7.50 -24.51
C LYS A 106 11.82 -7.72 -23.16
N PRO A 107 11.66 -8.91 -22.55
CA PRO A 107 12.38 -9.24 -21.34
C PRO A 107 13.87 -9.42 -21.68
N VAL A 108 14.70 -8.86 -20.81
CA VAL A 108 16.15 -8.85 -20.93
C VAL A 108 16.76 -9.28 -19.61
N TYR A 109 17.84 -10.04 -19.66
CA TYR A 109 18.71 -10.28 -18.51
C TYR A 109 20.02 -9.53 -18.71
N ASP A 110 20.45 -8.81 -17.67
CA ASP A 110 21.79 -8.24 -17.63
C ASP A 110 22.25 -8.01 -16.18
N SER A 111 23.47 -7.55 -15.98
CA SER A 111 23.93 -7.10 -14.68
C SER A 111 23.27 -5.76 -14.32
N VAL A 112 22.80 -5.65 -13.08
CA VAL A 112 22.17 -4.42 -12.55
C VAL A 112 22.69 -4.15 -11.15
N THR A 113 23.21 -2.95 -10.93
CA THR A 113 23.66 -2.50 -9.62
C THR A 113 22.77 -1.39 -9.11
N VAL A 114 22.25 -1.54 -7.89
CA VAL A 114 21.43 -0.56 -7.18
C VAL A 114 22.05 -0.32 -5.80
N GLY A 115 22.64 0.85 -5.59
CA GLY A 115 23.37 1.14 -4.35
C GLY A 115 24.46 0.10 -4.08
N PRO A 116 24.45 -0.61 -2.94
CA PRO A 116 25.47 -1.63 -2.61
C PRO A 116 25.17 -3.02 -3.19
N TYR A 117 24.08 -3.20 -3.90
CA TYR A 117 23.59 -4.49 -4.39
C TYR A 117 23.92 -4.68 -5.86
N ASP A 118 24.66 -5.72 -6.16
CA ASP A 118 25.09 -6.08 -7.51
C ASP A 118 24.48 -7.43 -7.92
N LEU A 119 23.62 -7.40 -8.91
CA LEU A 119 22.95 -8.57 -9.47
C LEU A 119 23.57 -8.89 -10.85
N ASP A 120 24.42 -9.90 -10.94
CA ASP A 120 25.09 -10.34 -12.20
C ASP A 120 24.11 -10.70 -13.30
N LYS A 121 22.89 -11.12 -12.93
CA LYS A 121 21.81 -11.47 -13.85
C LYS A 121 20.49 -11.10 -13.22
N PHE A 122 19.93 -9.99 -13.67
CA PHE A 122 18.63 -9.48 -13.26
C PHE A 122 17.75 -9.29 -14.50
N GLY A 123 16.47 -9.68 -14.38
CA GLY A 123 15.49 -9.54 -15.44
C GLY A 123 14.82 -8.18 -15.40
N PHE A 124 14.76 -7.50 -16.53
CA PHE A 124 13.99 -6.27 -16.69
C PHE A 124 13.33 -6.22 -18.07
N VAL A 125 12.40 -5.32 -18.27
CA VAL A 125 11.72 -5.14 -19.55
C VAL A 125 12.36 -4.01 -20.32
N LEU A 126 12.83 -4.29 -21.52
CA LEU A 126 13.32 -3.31 -22.44
C LEU A 126 12.17 -2.78 -23.29
N VAL A 127 11.68 -1.58 -22.95
CA VAL A 127 10.49 -0.98 -23.52
C VAL A 127 10.75 -0.48 -24.93
N GLU A 128 9.97 -0.96 -25.90
CA GLU A 128 10.03 -0.56 -27.30
C GLU A 128 8.84 0.34 -27.70
N GLY A 129 7.72 0.27 -26.96
CA GLY A 129 6.52 1.06 -27.19
C GLY A 129 5.80 1.41 -25.89
N TYR A 130 5.20 2.58 -25.86
CA TYR A 130 4.37 3.07 -24.77
C TYR A 130 3.26 3.94 -25.32
N GLU A 131 2.07 3.87 -24.74
CA GLU A 131 0.89 4.52 -25.29
C GLU A 131 0.82 6.04 -25.02
N GLN A 132 1.55 6.53 -24.02
CA GLN A 132 1.57 7.96 -23.67
C GLN A 132 2.91 8.64 -23.96
N GLU A 133 2.89 9.95 -24.22
CA GLU A 133 4.10 10.77 -24.32
C GLU A 133 4.53 11.19 -22.90
N PHE A 134 5.64 10.67 -22.42
CA PHE A 134 6.23 11.10 -21.16
C PHE A 134 6.91 12.48 -21.30
N LYS A 135 6.41 13.44 -20.55
CA LYS A 135 7.10 14.71 -20.33
C LYS A 135 7.75 14.68 -18.94
N ASP A 136 9.05 14.93 -18.88
CA ASP A 136 9.82 14.99 -17.62
C ASP A 136 9.87 13.66 -16.84
N PHE A 137 9.83 12.52 -17.54
CA PHE A 137 9.89 11.18 -16.96
C PHE A 137 11.33 10.77 -16.62
N PRO A 138 11.56 9.92 -15.62
CA PRO A 138 12.87 9.30 -15.36
C PRO A 138 13.24 8.27 -16.44
N ASP A 139 14.44 7.73 -16.33
CA ASP A 139 14.99 6.80 -17.33
C ASP A 139 14.40 5.38 -17.22
N GLY A 140 13.26 5.23 -16.57
CA GLY A 140 12.57 3.97 -16.37
C GLY A 140 12.00 3.83 -14.96
N LYS A 141 11.59 2.62 -14.58
CA LYS A 141 11.05 2.30 -13.26
C LYS A 141 11.80 1.14 -12.60
N LEU A 142 12.03 1.23 -11.30
CA LEU A 142 12.42 0.11 -10.44
C LEU A 142 11.17 -0.40 -9.72
N GLY A 143 10.71 -1.58 -10.10
CA GLY A 143 9.53 -2.21 -9.51
C GLY A 143 9.79 -2.74 -8.10
N LEU A 144 8.98 -2.30 -7.13
CA LEU A 144 8.95 -2.76 -5.74
C LEU A 144 7.58 -3.32 -5.34
N GLY A 145 6.76 -3.71 -6.31
CA GLY A 145 5.46 -4.32 -6.09
C GLY A 145 5.53 -5.63 -5.31
N TYR A 146 4.41 -5.97 -4.66
CA TYR A 146 4.30 -7.11 -3.76
C TYR A 146 4.42 -8.48 -4.43
N ARG A 147 3.89 -8.64 -5.65
CA ARG A 147 3.82 -9.93 -6.33
C ARG A 147 4.90 -10.09 -7.39
N HIS A 148 5.38 -11.31 -7.57
CA HIS A 148 6.34 -11.68 -8.60
C HIS A 148 5.59 -12.27 -9.82
N GLU A 149 4.87 -11.47 -10.56
CA GLU A 149 3.98 -11.95 -11.63
C GLU A 149 4.74 -12.66 -12.75
N HIS A 150 5.92 -12.20 -13.08
CA HIS A 150 6.75 -12.75 -14.15
C HIS A 150 7.97 -13.56 -13.64
N GLY A 151 7.98 -13.85 -12.34
CA GLY A 151 9.01 -14.64 -11.68
C GLY A 151 9.99 -13.81 -10.85
N VAL A 152 10.64 -14.48 -9.92
CA VAL A 152 11.56 -13.85 -8.95
C VAL A 152 12.70 -13.09 -9.61
N ASP A 153 13.17 -13.53 -10.78
CA ASP A 153 14.29 -12.91 -11.49
C ASP A 153 13.96 -11.52 -12.04
N PHE A 154 12.67 -11.19 -12.20
CA PHE A 154 12.17 -9.89 -12.66
C PHE A 154 11.77 -8.99 -11.51
N ASN A 155 11.72 -9.50 -10.27
CA ASN A 155 11.47 -8.71 -9.07
C ASN A 155 12.77 -8.43 -8.34
N TRP A 156 13.06 -7.18 -8.06
CA TRP A 156 14.32 -6.78 -7.47
C TRP A 156 14.51 -7.33 -6.05
N LEU A 157 13.51 -7.22 -5.17
CA LEU A 157 13.58 -7.74 -3.81
C LEU A 157 13.73 -9.26 -3.79
N GLY A 158 12.96 -9.97 -4.62
CA GLY A 158 13.06 -11.41 -4.78
C GLY A 158 14.43 -11.84 -5.27
N SER A 159 15.02 -11.11 -6.21
CA SER A 159 16.39 -11.36 -6.70
C SER A 159 17.44 -11.13 -5.61
N LEU A 160 17.33 -10.08 -4.80
CA LEU A 160 18.22 -9.83 -3.66
C LEU A 160 18.17 -10.97 -2.63
N LYS A 161 16.96 -11.45 -2.32
CA LYS A 161 16.76 -12.59 -1.41
C LYS A 161 17.32 -13.88 -1.99
N ALA A 162 17.07 -14.17 -3.26
CA ALA A 162 17.60 -15.34 -3.95
C ALA A 162 19.15 -15.37 -3.98
N LYS A 163 19.79 -14.20 -4.08
CA LYS A 163 21.26 -14.03 -4.02
C LYS A 163 21.81 -14.00 -2.58
N GLY A 164 20.95 -13.96 -1.58
CA GLY A 164 21.35 -13.90 -0.16
C GLY A 164 21.88 -12.55 0.30
N TYR A 165 21.55 -11.47 -0.39
CA TYR A 165 21.82 -10.11 0.07
C TYR A 165 20.92 -9.71 1.23
N ILE A 166 19.67 -10.20 1.21
CA ILE A 166 18.66 -9.98 2.25
C ILE A 166 18.04 -11.32 2.67
N ASP A 167 17.60 -11.42 3.92
CA ASP A 167 16.85 -12.58 4.42
C ASP A 167 15.36 -12.49 4.12
N LYS A 168 14.85 -11.27 4.04
CA LYS A 168 13.41 -10.98 3.97
C LYS A 168 13.11 -9.96 2.89
N GLU A 169 12.03 -10.18 2.18
CA GLU A 169 11.47 -9.21 1.22
C GLU A 169 10.70 -8.12 1.98
N ILE A 170 11.47 -7.24 2.61
CA ILE A 170 10.97 -6.10 3.38
C ILE A 170 11.75 -4.87 2.93
N PHE A 171 11.06 -3.78 2.72
CA PHE A 171 11.71 -2.49 2.52
C PHE A 171 10.93 -1.37 3.22
N THR A 172 11.61 -0.25 3.44
CA THR A 172 11.05 0.92 4.10
C THR A 172 11.45 2.16 3.33
N ILE A 173 10.48 2.99 2.99
CA ILE A 173 10.73 4.35 2.48
C ILE A 173 10.67 5.30 3.67
N LEU A 174 11.75 6.10 3.83
CA LEU A 174 11.87 7.14 4.85
C LEU A 174 11.76 8.51 4.15
N PRO A 175 10.56 9.07 4.05
CA PRO A 175 10.31 10.26 3.23
C PRO A 175 11.05 11.51 3.74
N ASP A 176 11.19 11.69 5.06
CA ASP A 176 11.90 12.83 5.66
C ASP A 176 13.43 12.78 5.47
N GLU A 177 13.96 11.63 5.09
CA GLU A 177 15.41 11.40 4.95
C GLU A 177 15.84 11.12 3.51
N ASP A 178 14.90 11.03 2.57
CA ASP A 178 15.11 10.60 1.19
C ASP A 178 15.91 9.29 1.11
N LYS A 179 15.45 8.27 1.85
CA LYS A 179 16.15 6.99 1.94
C LYS A 179 15.22 5.81 1.74
N LEU A 180 15.77 4.78 1.12
CA LEU A 180 15.21 3.44 1.01
C LEU A 180 16.06 2.48 1.85
N TYR A 181 15.43 1.78 2.79
CA TYR A 181 16.07 0.74 3.59
C TYR A 181 15.57 -0.63 3.14
N ILE A 182 16.50 -1.57 2.96
CA ILE A 182 16.20 -2.87 2.34
C ILE A 182 16.52 -4.01 3.31
N GLY A 183 15.67 -5.04 3.30
CA GLY A 183 15.86 -6.31 4.01
C GLY A 183 15.31 -6.31 5.45
N GLY A 184 14.65 -5.25 5.89
CA GLY A 184 14.10 -5.20 7.26
C GLY A 184 13.48 -3.89 7.65
N ILE A 185 13.26 -3.74 8.96
CA ILE A 185 12.84 -2.49 9.60
C ILE A 185 14.10 -1.72 9.98
N PRO A 186 14.20 -0.42 9.65
CA PRO A 186 15.32 0.43 10.04
C PRO A 186 15.62 0.35 11.54
N PRO A 187 16.91 0.31 11.95
CA PRO A 187 17.29 0.18 13.35
C PRO A 187 16.69 1.26 14.26
N GLU A 188 16.53 2.48 13.78
CA GLU A 188 15.94 3.60 14.49
C GLU A 188 14.45 3.45 14.77
N LEU A 189 13.74 2.61 14.01
CA LEU A 189 12.32 2.32 14.21
C LEU A 189 12.09 1.07 15.08
N GLN A 190 13.16 0.33 15.40
CA GLN A 190 13.03 -0.88 16.21
C GLN A 190 12.61 -0.55 17.65
N GLY A 191 11.42 -1.04 18.01
CA GLY A 191 10.84 -0.78 19.34
C GLY A 191 9.85 0.39 19.37
N ASP A 192 9.72 1.13 18.29
CA ASP A 192 8.69 2.15 18.16
C ASP A 192 7.30 1.53 17.99
N THR A 193 6.29 2.26 18.38
CA THR A 193 4.91 1.84 18.17
C THR A 193 4.52 2.09 16.71
N PHE A 194 3.93 1.09 16.11
CA PHE A 194 3.38 1.18 14.76
C PHE A 194 1.93 0.70 14.71
N THR A 195 1.25 1.07 13.64
CA THR A 195 -0.04 0.53 13.24
C THR A 195 0.12 -0.24 11.95
N SER A 196 -0.78 -1.15 11.63
CA SER A 196 -0.66 -1.94 10.42
C SER A 196 -2.01 -2.17 9.76
N CYS A 197 -1.97 -2.43 8.44
CA CYS A 197 -3.03 -3.08 7.71
C CYS A 197 -2.52 -4.36 7.07
N ASP A 198 -3.33 -5.41 7.13
CA ASP A 198 -3.06 -6.66 6.44
C ASP A 198 -3.31 -6.49 4.94
N LEU A 199 -2.44 -7.08 4.11
CA LEU A 199 -2.63 -7.07 2.67
C LEU A 199 -3.80 -7.97 2.28
N VAL A 200 -4.61 -7.48 1.36
CA VAL A 200 -5.74 -8.22 0.80
C VAL A 200 -5.36 -8.94 -0.48
N GLU A 201 -6.11 -10.00 -0.80
CA GLU A 201 -5.93 -10.72 -2.06
C GLU A 201 -6.38 -9.85 -3.24
N THR A 202 -5.55 -9.83 -4.28
CA THR A 202 -5.72 -8.97 -5.47
C THR A 202 -5.99 -9.75 -6.76
N ASN A 203 -6.31 -11.06 -6.66
CA ASN A 203 -6.51 -11.93 -7.82
C ASN A 203 -7.70 -11.54 -8.71
N ASP A 204 -8.63 -10.77 -8.16
CA ASP A 204 -9.83 -10.25 -8.82
C ASP A 204 -9.69 -8.79 -9.26
N LEU A 205 -8.51 -8.19 -9.05
CA LEU A 205 -8.20 -6.85 -9.53
C LEU A 205 -7.70 -6.89 -10.96
N ASP A 206 -7.81 -5.77 -11.65
CA ASP A 206 -7.18 -5.56 -12.94
C ASP A 206 -5.66 -5.74 -12.85
N ASP A 207 -5.03 -6.13 -13.94
CA ASP A 207 -3.62 -6.49 -13.97
C ASP A 207 -2.72 -5.38 -13.44
N VAL A 208 -3.07 -4.11 -13.69
CA VAL A 208 -2.38 -2.90 -13.18
C VAL A 208 -2.21 -2.89 -11.67
N PHE A 209 -3.21 -3.38 -10.92
CA PHE A 209 -3.20 -3.32 -9.45
C PHE A 209 -2.78 -4.62 -8.78
N ARG A 210 -2.56 -5.67 -9.56
CA ARG A 210 -2.30 -7.01 -9.03
C ARG A 210 -0.99 -7.11 -8.25
N ALA A 211 0.04 -6.41 -8.72
CA ALA A 211 1.36 -6.42 -8.10
C ALA A 211 1.47 -5.47 -6.90
N GLY A 212 0.49 -4.59 -6.70
CA GLY A 212 0.56 -3.53 -5.69
C GLY A 212 0.36 -3.98 -4.25
N TRP A 213 0.70 -3.09 -3.34
CA TRP A 213 0.50 -3.24 -1.89
C TRP A 213 -0.88 -2.72 -1.53
N VAL A 214 -1.83 -3.61 -1.30
CA VAL A 214 -3.26 -3.28 -1.19
C VAL A 214 -3.80 -3.62 0.20
N CYS A 215 -4.47 -2.63 0.83
CA CYS A 215 -5.19 -2.77 2.10
C CYS A 215 -6.69 -2.51 1.92
N GLU A 216 -7.49 -2.86 2.95
CA GLU A 216 -8.89 -2.44 3.04
C GLU A 216 -9.01 -1.03 3.59
N LEU A 217 -9.79 -0.19 2.91
CA LEU A 217 -10.20 1.15 3.32
C LEU A 217 -11.70 1.13 3.62
N THR A 218 -12.09 1.40 4.85
CA THR A 218 -13.50 1.29 5.26
C THR A 218 -14.21 2.63 5.33
N HIS A 219 -13.53 3.68 5.82
CA HIS A 219 -14.13 5.00 6.00
C HIS A 219 -13.12 6.11 5.70
N ILE A 220 -13.67 7.26 5.32
CA ILE A 220 -12.97 8.54 5.25
C ILE A 220 -13.66 9.49 6.21
N PHE A 221 -12.91 10.16 7.07
CA PHE A 221 -13.42 11.15 8.02
C PHE A 221 -12.94 12.54 7.63
N PHE A 222 -13.82 13.52 7.69
CA PHE A 222 -13.53 14.90 7.39
C PHE A 222 -13.71 15.76 8.65
N GLY A 223 -12.98 16.88 8.72
CA GLY A 223 -13.02 17.77 9.87
C GLY A 223 -12.53 17.08 11.15
N VAL A 224 -11.40 16.37 11.02
CA VAL A 224 -10.80 15.66 12.15
C VAL A 224 -10.01 16.65 13.01
N ASP A 225 -10.38 16.78 14.28
CA ASP A 225 -9.59 17.48 15.27
C ASP A 225 -9.06 16.48 16.31
N THR A 226 -7.78 16.16 16.20
CA THR A 226 -7.13 15.20 17.09
C THR A 226 -6.90 15.75 18.49
N LYS A 227 -6.84 17.07 18.69
CA LYS A 227 -6.66 17.72 20.00
C LYS A 227 -7.98 17.72 20.79
N GLU A 228 -9.06 18.04 20.11
CA GLU A 228 -10.39 18.04 20.71
C GLU A 228 -11.08 16.67 20.60
N LYS A 229 -10.44 15.71 19.92
CA LYS A 229 -10.96 14.36 19.66
C LYS A 229 -12.36 14.41 19.07
N SER A 230 -12.52 15.17 17.99
CA SER A 230 -13.78 15.34 17.30
C SER A 230 -13.69 14.92 15.85
N LEU A 231 -14.81 14.41 15.33
CA LEU A 231 -15.03 14.07 13.93
C LEU A 231 -16.31 14.77 13.47
N GLU A 232 -16.21 15.56 12.41
CA GLU A 232 -17.39 16.26 11.94
C GLU A 232 -18.24 15.41 10.99
N MET A 233 -17.61 14.64 10.11
CA MET A 233 -18.30 13.86 9.10
C MET A 233 -17.56 12.57 8.71
N ALA A 234 -18.32 11.55 8.32
CA ALA A 234 -17.79 10.28 7.83
C ALA A 234 -18.40 9.89 6.47
N LEU A 235 -17.58 9.34 5.61
CA LEU A 235 -17.94 8.67 4.37
C LEU A 235 -17.53 7.20 4.46
N GLN A 236 -18.50 6.30 4.43
CA GLN A 236 -18.24 4.88 4.32
C GLN A 236 -17.91 4.57 2.85
N VAL A 237 -16.80 3.90 2.62
CA VAL A 237 -16.31 3.61 1.26
C VAL A 237 -16.24 2.11 0.99
N ASP A 238 -15.88 1.29 2.00
CA ASP A 238 -15.73 -0.16 1.90
C ASP A 238 -15.00 -0.58 0.59
N ALA A 239 -13.79 -0.07 0.43
CA ALA A 239 -13.01 -0.15 -0.78
C ALA A 239 -11.63 -0.74 -0.50
N ARG A 240 -10.83 -0.89 -1.55
CA ARG A 240 -9.41 -1.22 -1.47
C ARG A 240 -8.58 0.03 -1.71
N VAL A 241 -7.38 0.06 -1.15
CA VAL A 241 -6.41 1.12 -1.39
C VAL A 241 -5.05 0.54 -1.72
N ILE A 242 -4.47 0.98 -2.83
CA ILE A 242 -3.10 0.71 -3.22
C ILE A 242 -2.19 1.85 -2.76
N PHE A 243 -0.96 1.54 -2.38
CA PHE A 243 0.04 2.55 -2.00
C PHE A 243 1.02 2.72 -3.14
N ASP A 244 1.02 3.92 -3.70
CA ASP A 244 1.74 4.26 -4.91
C ASP A 244 2.81 5.33 -4.63
N SER A 245 4.09 4.93 -4.66
CA SER A 245 5.21 5.84 -4.48
C SER A 245 5.53 6.68 -5.71
N ALA A 246 4.91 6.37 -6.83
CA ALA A 246 5.13 6.98 -8.12
C ALA A 246 4.06 8.02 -8.52
N TYR A 247 3.04 8.21 -7.67
CA TYR A 247 1.87 9.03 -7.99
C TYR A 247 1.75 10.29 -7.14
N ASP A 248 1.40 11.40 -7.78
CA ASP A 248 1.35 12.75 -7.18
C ASP A 248 0.14 13.00 -6.28
N TYR A 249 -0.89 12.17 -6.40
CA TYR A 249 -2.22 12.47 -5.88
C TYR A 249 -2.76 11.33 -5.01
N ILE A 250 -3.85 11.60 -4.30
CA ILE A 250 -4.75 10.57 -3.82
C ILE A 250 -5.82 10.39 -4.90
N SER A 251 -5.89 9.21 -5.51
CA SER A 251 -6.93 8.89 -6.49
C SER A 251 -8.12 8.22 -5.83
N MET A 252 -9.33 8.66 -6.18
CA MET A 252 -10.60 8.14 -5.65
C MET A 252 -11.52 7.72 -6.81
N PRO A 253 -12.27 6.60 -6.67
CA PRO A 253 -13.29 6.24 -7.63
C PRO A 253 -14.37 7.31 -7.76
N LYS A 254 -14.74 7.65 -8.98
CA LYS A 254 -15.72 8.72 -9.30
C LYS A 254 -17.08 8.53 -8.63
N ARG A 255 -17.46 7.30 -8.30
CA ARG A 255 -18.72 7.04 -7.57
C ARG A 255 -18.79 7.78 -6.24
N HIS A 256 -17.65 8.11 -5.62
CA HIS A 256 -17.56 8.84 -4.36
C HIS A 256 -17.60 10.37 -4.53
N LEU A 257 -17.43 10.90 -5.75
CA LEU A 257 -17.38 12.33 -6.04
C LEU A 257 -18.58 13.09 -5.50
N LYS A 258 -19.79 12.56 -5.68
CA LYS A 258 -21.02 13.23 -5.23
C LYS A 258 -21.06 13.38 -3.71
N ASP A 259 -20.73 12.31 -2.99
CA ASP A 259 -20.75 12.31 -1.53
C ASP A 259 -19.59 13.15 -0.99
N PHE A 260 -18.43 13.08 -1.61
CA PHE A 260 -17.28 13.92 -1.30
C PHE A 260 -17.61 15.40 -1.50
N ASN A 261 -18.18 15.75 -2.64
CA ASN A 261 -18.57 17.14 -2.94
C ASN A 261 -19.59 17.66 -1.91
N THR A 262 -20.61 16.88 -1.58
CA THR A 262 -21.66 17.29 -0.64
C THR A 262 -21.16 17.34 0.81
N LYS A 263 -20.36 16.36 1.23
CA LYS A 263 -19.95 16.21 2.63
C LYS A 263 -18.66 16.93 2.97
N PHE A 264 -17.79 17.15 1.99
CA PHE A 264 -16.50 17.77 2.23
C PHE A 264 -16.42 19.14 1.57
N MET A 265 -16.58 19.22 0.24
CA MET A 265 -16.38 20.49 -0.46
C MET A 265 -17.41 21.55 -0.05
N GLN A 266 -18.69 21.21 0.00
CA GLN A 266 -19.74 22.18 0.37
C GLN A 266 -19.69 22.55 1.84
N GLU A 267 -19.38 21.61 2.74
CA GLU A 267 -19.37 21.88 4.18
C GLU A 267 -18.16 22.72 4.59
N PHE A 268 -16.96 22.37 4.09
CA PHE A 268 -15.73 23.02 4.54
C PHE A 268 -15.27 24.15 3.63
N PHE A 269 -15.48 24.05 2.33
CA PHE A 269 -14.99 25.04 1.36
C PHE A 269 -16.10 25.89 0.72
N ASN A 270 -17.34 25.42 0.79
CA ASN A 270 -18.49 26.09 0.19
C ASN A 270 -18.23 26.46 -1.28
N ASP A 271 -18.33 27.75 -1.65
CA ASP A 271 -18.12 28.23 -3.02
C ASP A 271 -16.65 28.63 -3.30
N SER A 272 -15.72 28.37 -2.36
CA SER A 272 -14.29 28.72 -2.52
C SER A 272 -13.51 27.79 -3.47
N CYS A 273 -14.15 26.72 -3.98
CA CYS A 273 -13.50 25.79 -4.88
C CYS A 273 -14.33 25.56 -6.14
N ILE A 274 -13.64 25.44 -7.27
CA ILE A 274 -14.23 25.10 -8.56
C ILE A 274 -13.83 23.67 -8.96
N GLU A 275 -14.80 22.92 -9.47
CA GLU A 275 -14.58 21.59 -10.04
C GLU A 275 -14.00 21.72 -11.45
N ILE A 276 -12.86 21.10 -11.69
CA ILE A 276 -12.21 21.01 -13.01
C ILE A 276 -12.40 19.59 -13.55
N LYS A 277 -12.71 19.51 -14.83
CA LYS A 277 -12.83 18.24 -15.58
C LYS A 277 -11.79 18.25 -16.68
N ASP A 278 -10.84 17.38 -16.54
CA ASP A 278 -9.76 17.20 -17.51
C ASP A 278 -9.78 15.73 -17.97
N ASP A 279 -10.05 15.51 -19.24
CA ASP A 279 -10.20 14.21 -19.89
C ASP A 279 -10.90 13.16 -19.02
N ASP A 280 -10.16 12.35 -18.29
CA ASP A 280 -10.66 11.26 -17.47
C ASP A 280 -10.65 11.54 -15.97
N GLU A 281 -10.09 12.68 -15.56
CA GLU A 281 -9.99 13.07 -14.16
C GLU A 281 -10.88 14.24 -13.79
N ILE A 282 -11.25 14.29 -12.50
CA ILE A 282 -11.96 15.42 -11.90
C ILE A 282 -11.20 15.82 -10.65
N TYR A 283 -10.95 17.12 -10.49
CA TYR A 283 -10.26 17.68 -9.34
C TYR A 283 -10.78 19.08 -8.99
N PHE A 284 -10.25 19.70 -7.94
CA PHE A 284 -10.70 20.99 -7.45
C PHE A 284 -9.55 21.98 -7.38
N ILE A 285 -9.84 23.24 -7.72
CA ILE A 285 -8.98 24.39 -7.47
C ILE A 285 -9.70 25.32 -6.50
N CYS A 286 -9.03 25.69 -5.42
CA CYS A 286 -9.58 26.50 -4.31
C CYS A 286 -8.82 27.80 -4.13
N ASP A 287 -9.49 28.82 -3.60
CA ASP A 287 -8.96 30.17 -3.36
C ASP A 287 -8.98 30.58 -1.86
N ASP A 288 -9.12 29.63 -0.93
CA ASP A 288 -9.25 29.88 0.52
C ASP A 288 -8.07 29.31 1.30
N ASP A 289 -6.98 30.09 1.39
CA ASP A 289 -5.74 29.73 2.12
C ASP A 289 -5.98 29.51 3.63
N GLU A 290 -6.91 30.27 4.24
CA GLU A 290 -7.15 30.13 5.68
C GLU A 290 -7.84 28.81 6.03
N LYS A 291 -8.80 28.39 5.22
CA LYS A 291 -9.46 27.08 5.41
C LYS A 291 -8.52 25.90 5.16
N ILE A 292 -7.67 26.00 4.13
CA ILE A 292 -6.68 24.98 3.80
C ILE A 292 -5.71 24.72 4.97
N LYS A 293 -5.44 25.73 5.81
CA LYS A 293 -4.57 25.59 6.97
C LYS A 293 -5.27 24.97 8.20
N GLN A 294 -6.59 24.82 8.17
CA GLN A 294 -7.38 24.41 9.34
C GLN A 294 -8.15 23.11 9.04
N GLY A 295 -7.77 22.05 9.69
CA GLY A 295 -8.46 20.79 9.58
C GLY A 295 -7.63 19.68 8.96
N SER A 296 -8.21 18.50 8.95
CA SER A 296 -7.59 17.30 8.44
C SER A 296 -8.64 16.29 7.95
N ILE A 297 -8.14 15.33 7.17
CA ILE A 297 -8.86 14.16 6.72
C ILE A 297 -8.22 12.93 7.36
N ALA A 298 -9.02 11.90 7.67
CA ALA A 298 -8.46 10.63 8.11
C ALA A 298 -9.03 9.47 7.30
N PHE A 299 -8.16 8.52 6.99
CA PHE A 299 -8.47 7.29 6.27
C PHE A 299 -8.43 6.10 7.22
N LEU A 300 -9.52 5.34 7.34
CA LEU A 300 -9.63 4.23 8.27
C LEU A 300 -9.22 2.91 7.63
N MET A 301 -8.08 2.39 8.07
CA MET A 301 -7.52 1.10 7.65
C MET A 301 -7.05 0.31 8.88
N GLY A 302 -7.27 -1.01 8.90
CA GLY A 302 -6.83 -1.86 10.02
C GLY A 302 -7.37 -1.45 11.40
N GLY A 303 -8.40 -0.60 11.44
CA GLY A 303 -9.00 -0.03 12.66
C GLY A 303 -8.34 1.23 13.18
N TYR A 304 -7.42 1.82 12.42
CA TYR A 304 -6.76 3.09 12.73
C TYR A 304 -7.11 4.14 11.68
N GLY A 305 -7.41 5.36 12.12
CA GLY A 305 -7.57 6.53 11.27
C GLY A 305 -6.21 7.19 11.04
N TYR A 306 -5.74 7.20 9.81
CA TYR A 306 -4.50 7.85 9.39
C TYR A 306 -4.81 9.29 9.00
N VAL A 307 -4.29 10.24 9.78
CA VAL A 307 -4.67 11.65 9.66
C VAL A 307 -3.73 12.41 8.75
N ILE A 308 -4.30 13.12 7.76
CA ILE A 308 -3.56 14.00 6.86
C ILE A 308 -4.09 15.43 7.03
N PRO A 309 -3.24 16.38 7.43
CA PRO A 309 -3.63 17.78 7.47
C PRO A 309 -3.98 18.30 6.07
N TRP A 310 -4.99 19.16 5.96
CA TRP A 310 -5.41 19.67 4.65
C TRP A 310 -4.31 20.41 3.89
N ASN A 311 -3.42 21.13 4.58
CA ASN A 311 -2.28 21.79 3.95
C ASN A 311 -1.30 20.83 3.24
N LYS A 312 -1.42 19.51 3.46
CA LYS A 312 -0.69 18.47 2.73
C LYS A 312 -1.46 17.90 1.54
N LEU A 313 -2.75 18.25 1.45
CA LEU A 313 -3.64 17.86 0.36
C LEU A 313 -3.82 18.97 -0.68
N PHE A 314 -3.12 20.09 -0.53
CA PHE A 314 -3.21 21.22 -1.44
C PHE A 314 -1.83 21.69 -1.87
N ARG A 315 -1.69 21.95 -3.17
CA ARG A 315 -0.49 22.52 -3.79
C ARG A 315 -0.80 23.92 -4.29
N GLN A 316 -0.01 24.91 -3.90
CA GLN A 316 -0.14 26.25 -4.46
C GLN A 316 0.30 26.23 -5.93
N ILE A 317 -0.57 26.64 -6.84
CA ILE A 317 -0.32 26.71 -8.29
C ILE A 317 -0.14 28.14 -8.79
N GLU A 318 -0.81 29.09 -8.15
CA GLU A 318 -0.69 30.55 -8.40
C GLU A 318 -0.84 31.29 -7.07
N GLU A 319 -0.65 32.62 -7.07
CA GLU A 319 -0.97 33.46 -5.92
C GLU A 319 -2.48 33.28 -5.58
N ASP A 320 -2.78 32.88 -4.33
CA ASP A 320 -4.13 32.61 -3.81
C ASP A 320 -4.89 31.47 -4.53
N LYS A 321 -4.23 30.62 -5.29
CA LYS A 321 -4.85 29.44 -5.89
C LYS A 321 -4.16 28.15 -5.49
N TYR A 322 -4.94 27.18 -5.09
CA TYR A 322 -4.49 25.91 -4.58
C TYR A 322 -5.19 24.76 -5.29
N GLU A 323 -4.42 23.87 -5.88
CA GLU A 323 -4.91 22.63 -6.43
C GLU A 323 -5.04 21.59 -5.33
N MET A 324 -6.21 20.96 -5.23
CA MET A 324 -6.40 19.81 -4.35
C MET A 324 -5.72 18.58 -4.93
N LEU A 325 -4.89 17.92 -4.13
CA LEU A 325 -4.17 16.71 -4.49
C LEU A 325 -5.03 15.43 -4.30
N ILE A 326 -6.33 15.56 -4.49
CA ILE A 326 -7.29 14.47 -4.58
C ILE A 326 -7.91 14.52 -5.97
N ARG A 327 -7.81 13.40 -6.69
CA ARG A 327 -8.33 13.22 -8.05
C ARG A 327 -9.43 12.18 -8.06
N PHE A 328 -10.42 12.35 -8.93
CA PHE A 328 -11.49 11.37 -9.16
C PHE A 328 -11.39 10.86 -10.58
N HIS A 329 -11.11 9.57 -10.74
CA HIS A 329 -11.00 8.93 -12.04
C HIS A 329 -12.33 8.34 -12.51
N LYS A 330 -12.53 8.28 -13.83
CA LYS A 330 -13.80 7.86 -14.44
C LYS A 330 -14.05 6.35 -14.37
N GLU A 331 -13.05 5.56 -14.21
CA GLU A 331 -13.17 4.11 -14.15
C GLU A 331 -13.96 3.68 -12.92
N ASN A 332 -14.71 2.59 -13.07
CA ASN A 332 -15.60 2.09 -12.00
C ASN A 332 -14.86 1.22 -10.96
N ASP A 333 -13.55 1.32 -10.92
CA ASP A 333 -12.76 0.51 -10.01
C ASP A 333 -13.00 0.92 -8.57
N ASP A 334 -13.16 -0.09 -7.71
CA ASP A 334 -13.35 0.10 -6.28
C ASP A 334 -12.01 0.29 -5.55
N ILE A 335 -11.02 0.88 -6.25
CA ILE A 335 -9.66 1.05 -5.77
C ILE A 335 -9.36 2.53 -5.61
N PHE A 336 -8.80 2.86 -4.44
CA PHE A 336 -8.14 4.13 -4.18
C PHE A 336 -6.65 3.97 -4.43
N SER A 337 -5.98 4.99 -4.98
CA SER A 337 -4.52 5.05 -4.99
C SER A 337 -4.05 6.14 -4.02
N PHE A 338 -3.15 5.77 -3.11
CA PHE A 338 -2.55 6.69 -2.14
C PHE A 338 -1.13 7.03 -2.56
N GLY A 339 -1.00 8.13 -3.29
CA GLY A 339 0.26 8.69 -3.70
C GLY A 339 0.94 9.56 -2.64
N TYR A 340 1.80 10.46 -3.10
CA TYR A 340 2.66 11.31 -2.27
C TYR A 340 1.95 12.04 -1.12
N PRO A 341 0.74 12.62 -1.26
CA PRO A 341 0.08 13.31 -0.15
C PRO A 341 -0.16 12.43 1.07
N PHE A 342 -0.30 11.12 0.86
CA PHE A 342 -0.40 10.13 1.94
C PHE A 342 0.97 9.56 2.31
N THR A 343 1.71 9.04 1.34
CA THR A 343 2.96 8.28 1.58
C THR A 343 4.05 9.14 2.21
N SER A 344 4.04 10.46 1.99
CA SER A 344 4.97 11.41 2.62
C SER A 344 4.68 11.71 4.10
N GLN A 345 3.53 11.31 4.63
CA GLN A 345 3.18 11.59 6.03
C GLN A 345 3.58 10.47 7.00
N PHE A 346 3.92 9.30 6.47
CA PHE A 346 4.23 8.11 7.26
C PHE A 346 5.49 7.44 6.75
N VAL A 347 6.30 6.92 7.67
CA VAL A 347 7.29 5.92 7.30
C VAL A 347 6.57 4.59 7.13
N ILE A 348 6.60 4.06 5.93
CA ILE A 348 5.88 2.83 5.56
C ILE A 348 6.88 1.69 5.40
N VAL A 349 6.69 0.63 6.18
CA VAL A 349 7.38 -0.65 6.01
C VAL A 349 6.51 -1.57 5.18
N TYR A 350 7.03 -1.94 4.03
CA TYR A 350 6.41 -2.86 3.09
C TYR A 350 6.92 -4.26 3.40
N ASN A 351 6.10 -5.09 4.05
CA ASN A 351 6.50 -6.38 4.61
C ASN A 351 5.79 -7.53 3.88
N ALA A 352 6.47 -8.10 2.88
CA ALA A 352 5.94 -9.23 2.11
C ALA A 352 5.89 -10.52 2.92
N GLU A 353 6.80 -10.71 3.88
CA GLU A 353 6.87 -11.93 4.68
C GLU A 353 5.64 -12.10 5.59
N ASP A 354 5.23 -11.00 6.25
CA ASP A 354 4.09 -10.99 7.14
C ASP A 354 2.80 -10.55 6.45
N LYS A 355 2.85 -10.25 5.15
CA LYS A 355 1.74 -9.78 4.30
C LYS A 355 1.03 -8.57 4.91
N LYS A 356 1.76 -7.52 5.21
CA LYS A 356 1.22 -6.30 5.81
C LYS A 356 2.02 -5.07 5.44
N LEU A 357 1.37 -3.92 5.59
CA LEU A 357 2.04 -2.62 5.67
C LEU A 357 2.07 -2.19 7.14
N GLU A 358 3.21 -1.67 7.58
CA GLU A 358 3.38 -1.13 8.93
C GLU A 358 3.69 0.36 8.83
N PHE A 359 2.96 1.17 9.58
CA PHE A 359 3.04 2.64 9.52
C PHE A 359 3.63 3.18 10.80
N PHE A 360 4.73 3.92 10.68
CA PHE A 360 5.41 4.62 11.75
C PHE A 360 5.26 6.13 11.58
N GLY A 361 5.41 6.88 12.68
CA GLY A 361 5.23 8.33 12.63
C GLY A 361 3.82 8.74 12.26
N GLY A 362 3.67 9.99 11.80
CA GLY A 362 2.40 10.58 11.41
C GLY A 362 1.36 10.64 12.53
N GLU A 363 0.26 11.32 12.29
CA GLU A 363 -0.84 11.41 13.24
C GLU A 363 -1.86 10.30 12.99
N LYS A 364 -2.24 9.56 14.04
CA LYS A 364 -3.14 8.41 13.97
C LYS A 364 -4.14 8.40 15.11
N ILE A 365 -5.31 7.88 14.84
CA ILE A 365 -6.40 7.74 15.80
C ILE A 365 -6.72 6.25 15.95
N ASP A 366 -6.69 5.72 17.19
CA ASP A 366 -7.18 4.38 17.47
C ASP A 366 -8.71 4.40 17.57
N LEU A 367 -9.38 4.25 16.45
CA LEU A 367 -10.85 4.30 16.42
C LEU A 367 -11.51 3.05 17.06
N LYS A 368 -10.75 2.01 17.36
CA LYS A 368 -11.27 0.88 18.16
C LYS A 368 -11.45 1.25 19.62
N LYS A 369 -10.54 2.10 20.16
CA LYS A 369 -10.58 2.55 21.56
C LYS A 369 -11.28 3.89 21.72
N ASP A 370 -11.05 4.79 20.80
CA ASP A 370 -11.40 6.21 20.93
C ASP A 370 -12.68 6.58 20.18
N TRP A 371 -13.36 5.61 19.56
CA TRP A 371 -14.58 5.85 18.78
C TRP A 371 -15.63 6.65 19.54
N ASP A 372 -15.95 6.24 20.79
CA ASP A 372 -16.95 6.91 21.61
C ASP A 372 -16.52 8.34 22.00
N GLU A 373 -15.24 8.57 22.19
CA GLU A 373 -14.67 9.88 22.55
C GLU A 373 -14.72 10.83 21.36
N TYR A 374 -14.32 10.38 20.17
CA TYR A 374 -14.44 11.16 18.92
C TYR A 374 -15.90 11.47 18.57
N MET A 375 -16.80 10.51 18.76
CA MET A 375 -18.23 10.70 18.51
C MET A 375 -18.90 11.59 19.57
N ALA A 376 -18.33 11.74 20.76
CA ALA A 376 -18.87 12.61 21.82
C ALA A 376 -18.70 14.10 21.52
N GLY A 377 -17.70 14.48 20.71
CA GLY A 377 -17.47 15.87 20.27
C GLY A 377 -18.51 16.41 19.29
N GLU A 378 -19.37 15.56 18.78
CA GLU A 378 -20.39 15.97 17.81
C GLU A 378 -21.55 16.77 18.41
N SER A 379 -22.13 17.64 17.56
CA SER A 379 -23.36 18.33 17.95
C SER A 379 -24.44 17.30 18.31
N PRO A 380 -25.33 17.63 19.27
CA PRO A 380 -26.42 16.71 19.68
C PRO A 380 -27.31 16.23 18.52
N VAL A 381 -27.37 16.97 17.43
CA VAL A 381 -28.15 16.63 16.22
C VAL A 381 -27.38 15.60 15.38
N GLN A 382 -26.09 15.82 15.13
CA GLN A 382 -25.21 14.90 14.40
C GLN A 382 -25.03 13.57 15.14
N LYS A 383 -24.85 13.64 16.47
CA LYS A 383 -24.80 12.47 17.34
C LYS A 383 -26.09 11.63 17.26
N LYS A 384 -27.26 12.26 17.24
CA LYS A 384 -28.54 11.55 17.08
C LYS A 384 -28.69 10.89 15.72
N GLU A 385 -28.28 11.54 14.64
CA GLU A 385 -28.33 10.94 13.29
C GLU A 385 -27.35 9.77 13.13
N LYS A 386 -26.11 9.89 13.63
CA LYS A 386 -25.13 8.81 13.56
C LYS A 386 -25.50 7.64 14.47
N ILE A 387 -25.95 7.91 15.70
CA ILE A 387 -26.51 6.85 16.57
C ILE A 387 -27.71 6.17 15.91
N LYS A 388 -28.57 6.92 15.23
CA LYS A 388 -29.72 6.34 14.50
C LYS A 388 -29.25 5.48 13.33
N LYS A 389 -28.21 5.88 12.57
CA LYS A 389 -27.61 5.06 11.53
C LYS A 389 -26.90 3.83 12.11
N LEU A 390 -26.10 4.01 13.16
CA LEU A 390 -25.42 2.90 13.85
C LEU A 390 -26.41 1.89 14.44
N LEU A 391 -27.50 2.37 15.07
CA LEU A 391 -28.59 1.51 15.58
C LEU A 391 -29.34 0.84 14.44
N THR A 392 -29.49 1.47 13.30
CA THR A 392 -30.12 0.87 12.12
C THR A 392 -29.25 -0.26 11.58
N TYR A 393 -27.95 -0.06 11.42
CA TYR A 393 -27.02 -1.12 11.00
C TYR A 393 -26.80 -2.17 12.10
N GLY A 394 -26.61 -1.76 13.35
CA GLY A 394 -26.52 -2.65 14.50
C GLY A 394 -27.81 -3.42 14.75
N GLY A 395 -28.97 -2.82 14.50
CA GLY A 395 -30.28 -3.47 14.55
C GLY A 395 -30.47 -4.52 13.47
N ILE A 396 -29.95 -4.27 12.26
CA ILE A 396 -29.98 -5.29 11.18
C ILE A 396 -29.04 -6.45 11.54
N PHE A 397 -27.82 -6.17 11.99
CA PHE A 397 -26.88 -7.19 12.43
C PHE A 397 -27.36 -7.94 13.68
N GLY A 398 -27.89 -7.22 14.67
CA GLY A 398 -28.47 -7.79 15.87
C GLY A 398 -29.71 -8.63 15.57
N GLY A 399 -30.56 -8.17 14.64
CA GLY A 399 -31.74 -8.91 14.17
C GLY A 399 -31.36 -10.22 13.46
N VAL A 400 -30.35 -10.19 12.60
CA VAL A 400 -29.84 -11.40 11.93
C VAL A 400 -29.23 -12.36 12.95
N LEU A 401 -28.42 -11.87 13.89
CA LEU A 401 -27.84 -12.70 14.94
C LEU A 401 -28.89 -13.32 15.84
N LEU A 402 -29.91 -12.53 16.22
CA LEU A 402 -31.06 -13.02 17.01
C LEU A 402 -31.84 -14.07 16.25
N LEU A 403 -32.10 -13.89 14.96
CA LEU A 403 -32.73 -14.89 14.11
C LEU A 403 -31.91 -16.18 14.02
N ILE A 404 -30.59 -16.07 13.89
CA ILE A 404 -29.70 -17.24 13.90
C ILE A 404 -29.79 -17.98 15.25
N ILE A 405 -29.76 -17.24 16.38
CA ILE A 405 -29.89 -17.81 17.73
C ILE A 405 -31.24 -18.49 17.89
N ILE A 406 -32.33 -17.85 17.47
CA ILE A 406 -33.68 -18.41 17.51
C ILE A 406 -33.74 -19.70 16.66
N CYS A 407 -33.21 -19.69 15.45
CA CYS A 407 -33.11 -20.85 14.59
C CYS A 407 -32.31 -22.00 15.23
N LEU A 408 -31.20 -21.68 15.90
CA LEU A 408 -30.38 -22.67 16.61
C LEU A 408 -31.13 -23.27 17.82
N VAL A 409 -31.85 -22.45 18.59
CA VAL A 409 -32.67 -22.91 19.73
C VAL A 409 -33.82 -23.77 19.26
N ILE A 410 -34.51 -23.37 18.19
CA ILE A 410 -35.61 -24.19 17.61
C ILE A 410 -35.06 -25.53 17.11
N ARG A 411 -33.91 -25.52 16.45
CA ARG A 411 -33.25 -26.74 15.97
C ARG A 411 -32.80 -27.64 17.14
N SER A 412 -32.23 -27.05 18.20
CA SER A 412 -31.85 -27.75 19.42
C SER A 412 -33.05 -28.43 20.12
N ASN A 413 -34.18 -27.69 20.23
CA ASN A 413 -35.42 -28.23 20.83
C ASN A 413 -36.08 -29.32 19.99
N ARG A 414 -35.92 -29.29 18.65
CA ARG A 414 -36.40 -30.36 17.77
C ARG A 414 -35.54 -31.62 17.84
N MET A 415 -34.30 -31.52 18.31
CA MET A 415 -33.38 -32.66 18.45
C MET A 415 -33.42 -33.34 19.83
N LYS A 416 -34.24 -32.86 20.79
CA LYS A 416 -34.43 -33.59 22.03
C LYS A 416 -35.23 -34.86 21.72
N PRO A 417 -34.71 -36.07 22.03
CA PRO A 417 -35.43 -37.32 21.82
C PRO A 417 -36.69 -37.28 22.68
N ARG A 418 -37.84 -37.57 22.06
CA ARG A 418 -39.06 -37.85 22.77
C ARG A 418 -38.82 -39.10 23.63
N GLU A 419 -38.67 -38.94 24.95
CA GLU A 419 -38.73 -40.08 25.87
C GLU A 419 -40.04 -40.79 25.63
N ARG A 420 -39.96 -42.00 25.06
CA ARG A 420 -41.06 -42.95 25.01
C ARG A 420 -41.31 -43.43 26.44
N ASN A 421 -42.37 -42.98 27.07
CA ASN A 421 -42.95 -43.63 28.25
C ASN A 421 -43.34 -45.01 27.84
N ASN A 422 -42.51 -45.97 28.17
CA ASN A 422 -42.89 -47.39 28.17
C ASN A 422 -43.82 -47.62 29.39
N LEU A 423 -45.09 -47.57 29.14
CA LEU A 423 -46.09 -48.15 30.03
C LEU A 423 -45.87 -49.67 30.05
N VAL A 424 -45.41 -50.19 31.17
CA VAL A 424 -45.35 -51.62 31.46
C VAL A 424 -46.77 -52.09 31.67
N PRO A 425 -47.26 -53.13 30.98
CA PRO A 425 -48.57 -53.78 31.30
C PRO A 425 -48.42 -54.53 32.59
N ASN A 426 -49.37 -54.31 33.51
CA ASN A 426 -49.58 -55.17 34.69
C ASN A 426 -49.92 -56.59 34.26
N GLU A 427 -49.16 -57.54 34.72
CA GLU A 427 -49.56 -58.96 34.69
C GLU A 427 -50.73 -59.19 35.69
N GLU A 428 -51.90 -59.58 35.15
CA GLU A 428 -53.01 -60.14 35.91
C GLU A 428 -52.60 -61.49 36.40
N GLN A 429 -52.67 -61.65 37.72
CA GLN A 429 -52.67 -63.00 38.38
C GLN A 429 -53.93 -63.73 38.06
N ILE A 430 -53.84 -64.97 37.53
CA ILE A 430 -54.90 -65.95 37.42
C ILE A 430 -54.70 -66.91 38.56
N PRO A 431 -55.77 -67.18 39.38
CA PRO A 431 -55.70 -68.17 40.43
C PRO A 431 -55.98 -69.58 39.89
N GLN A 432 -55.20 -70.52 40.46
CA GLN A 432 -55.11 -71.95 40.29
C GLN A 432 -54.57 -72.55 39.04
#